data_820a9f3c722aded7b13e6f0acb6e0ac2
#
_entry.id   820a9f3c722aded7b13e6f0acb6e0ac2
#
_cell.length_a   1.000
_cell.length_b   1.000
_cell.length_c   1.000
_cell.angle_alpha   90.00
_cell.angle_beta   90.00
_cell.angle_gamma   90.00
#
_symmetry.space_group_name_H-M   'P 1'
#
loop_
_entity.id
_entity.type
_entity.pdbx_description
1 polymer ?
#
loop_
_entity_poly.entity_id
_entity_poly.type
_entity_poly.pdbx_seq_one_letter_code
_entity_poly.pdbx_strand_id
1 'polypeptide(L)'
;MSTIIKHREFTQYRKYTMDLAGRPLTLETGKLAELANGAVMVGYGDTRVLCCVTAAPRPRDGIDFFPLSVDFEEKLYSVGHIPGSWNRREGRPAEKAILTCRLIDRPLRPLFPKGMRHDVSVVCTVMSVEQDNIPDIPSMIGASAALATSQIPWAGPIG
;
A
#
# COMPACT_ATOMS: atom_id res chain seq x y z
N MET A 1 -2.70 -16.05 -15.58
CA MET A 1 -2.30 -17.34 -14.97
C MET A 1 -1.56 -17.02 -13.67
N SER A 2 -2.10 -17.41 -12.52
CA SER A 2 -1.43 -17.16 -11.23
C SER A 2 -0.39 -18.24 -10.99
N THR A 3 0.88 -17.88 -10.97
CA THR A 3 1.96 -18.81 -10.61
C THR A 3 2.20 -18.71 -9.10
N ILE A 4 1.86 -19.77 -8.37
CA ILE A 4 2.18 -19.85 -6.93
C ILE A 4 3.62 -20.35 -6.83
N ILE A 5 4.53 -19.46 -6.48
CA ILE A 5 5.93 -19.81 -6.22
C ILE A 5 6.03 -20.19 -4.74
N LYS A 6 6.30 -21.46 -4.45
CA LYS A 6 6.59 -21.91 -3.08
C LYS A 6 8.04 -21.57 -2.76
N HIS A 7 8.25 -20.66 -1.82
CA HIS A 7 9.57 -20.30 -1.32
C HIS A 7 9.89 -21.12 -0.07
N ARG A 8 11.12 -21.66 0.05
CA ARG A 8 11.51 -22.49 1.22
C ARG A 8 11.50 -21.69 2.53
N GLU A 9 11.91 -20.43 2.49
CA GLU A 9 12.00 -19.55 3.66
C GLU A 9 10.69 -18.83 3.98
N PHE A 10 9.89 -18.54 2.94
CA PHE A 10 8.61 -17.81 3.06
C PHE A 10 7.47 -18.71 2.64
N THR A 11 6.96 -19.51 3.58
CA THR A 11 5.91 -20.51 3.31
C THR A 11 4.60 -19.90 2.85
N GLN A 12 4.35 -18.64 3.20
CA GLN A 12 3.15 -17.90 2.83
C GLN A 12 3.33 -17.00 1.61
N TYR A 13 4.51 -16.98 1.01
CA TYR A 13 4.76 -16.17 -0.18
C TYR A 13 3.89 -16.60 -1.35
N ARG A 14 3.21 -15.62 -1.93
CA ARG A 14 2.39 -15.79 -3.12
C ARG A 14 2.66 -14.64 -4.09
N LYS A 15 2.79 -14.96 -5.35
CA LYS A 15 2.93 -13.99 -6.44
C LYS A 15 1.84 -14.21 -7.46
N TYR A 16 1.13 -13.15 -7.78
CA TYR A 16 0.13 -13.11 -8.83
C TYR A 16 0.63 -12.19 -9.93
N THR A 17 0.46 -12.61 -11.17
CA THR A 17 0.85 -11.80 -12.33
C THR A 17 -0.30 -11.81 -13.32
N MET A 18 -0.65 -10.63 -13.81
CA MET A 18 -1.63 -10.44 -14.88
C MET A 18 -1.12 -9.39 -15.86
N ASP A 19 -1.59 -9.47 -17.09
CA ASP A 19 -1.38 -8.40 -18.06
C ASP A 19 -2.41 -7.30 -17.83
N LEU A 20 -1.95 -6.07 -17.70
CA LEU A 20 -2.78 -4.88 -17.59
C LEU A 20 -2.31 -3.87 -18.64
N ALA A 21 -3.12 -3.66 -19.68
CA ALA A 21 -2.80 -2.72 -20.76
C ALA A 21 -1.44 -2.99 -21.44
N GLY A 22 -1.11 -4.27 -21.66
CA GLY A 22 0.12 -4.69 -22.33
C GLY A 22 1.37 -4.68 -21.46
N ARG A 23 1.22 -4.48 -20.13
CA ARG A 23 2.32 -4.54 -19.16
C ARG A 23 2.00 -5.48 -18.01
N PRO A 24 3.00 -6.17 -17.43
CA PRO A 24 2.75 -7.07 -16.32
C PRO A 24 2.47 -6.28 -15.03
N LEU A 25 1.29 -6.49 -14.46
CA LEU A 25 0.95 -6.13 -13.09
C LEU A 25 1.27 -7.33 -12.19
N THR A 26 2.05 -7.12 -11.15
CA THR A 26 2.40 -8.16 -10.18
C THR A 26 1.94 -7.78 -8.78
N LEU A 27 1.39 -8.74 -8.05
CA LEU A 27 1.05 -8.62 -6.64
C LEU A 27 1.79 -9.71 -5.88
N GLU A 28 2.61 -9.32 -4.90
CA GLU A 28 3.38 -10.24 -4.07
C GLU A 28 2.99 -10.03 -2.59
N THR A 29 2.67 -11.11 -1.90
CA THR A 29 2.31 -11.10 -0.48
C THR A 29 3.02 -12.23 0.29
N GLY A 30 3.09 -12.10 1.63
CA GLY A 30 3.65 -13.11 2.53
C GLY A 30 5.18 -13.16 2.58
N LYS A 31 5.89 -12.08 2.20
CA LYS A 31 7.35 -11.97 2.25
C LYS A 31 7.84 -10.76 3.04
N LEU A 32 7.13 -9.66 2.96
CA LEU A 32 7.52 -8.37 3.54
C LEU A 32 6.48 -7.94 4.57
N ALA A 33 6.92 -7.14 5.55
CA ALA A 33 6.07 -6.53 6.57
C ALA A 33 5.17 -7.54 7.33
N GLU A 34 5.73 -8.63 7.83
CA GLU A 34 5.01 -9.70 8.53
C GLU A 34 4.22 -9.24 9.77
N LEU A 35 4.61 -8.12 10.37
CA LEU A 35 3.93 -7.54 11.54
C LEU A 35 2.68 -6.71 11.17
N ALA A 36 2.49 -6.40 9.89
CA ALA A 36 1.28 -5.73 9.42
C ALA A 36 0.11 -6.72 9.31
N ASN A 37 -1.13 -6.23 9.47
CA ASN A 37 -2.33 -7.05 9.27
C ASN A 37 -2.47 -7.52 7.80
N GLY A 38 -1.98 -6.71 6.86
CA GLY A 38 -1.88 -7.06 5.45
C GLY A 38 -0.74 -6.31 4.79
N ALA A 39 -0.01 -6.97 3.90
CA ALA A 39 1.08 -6.36 3.15
C ALA A 39 1.15 -6.93 1.75
N VAL A 40 1.24 -6.04 0.76
CA VAL A 40 1.34 -6.39 -0.65
C VAL A 40 2.38 -5.51 -1.32
N MET A 41 3.32 -6.14 -2.01
CA MET A 41 4.22 -5.47 -2.95
C MET A 41 3.56 -5.48 -4.33
N VAL A 42 3.26 -4.30 -4.85
CA VAL A 42 2.73 -4.13 -6.20
C VAL A 42 3.85 -3.76 -7.14
N GLY A 43 3.87 -4.38 -8.31
CA GLY A 43 4.75 -4.00 -9.40
C GLY A 43 3.98 -3.78 -10.68
N TYR A 44 4.25 -2.68 -11.35
CA TYR A 44 3.74 -2.38 -12.68
C TYR A 44 4.89 -1.82 -13.54
N GLY A 45 5.34 -2.59 -14.51
CA GLY A 45 6.63 -2.35 -15.14
C GLY A 45 7.75 -2.40 -14.08
N ASP A 46 8.61 -1.40 -14.04
CA ASP A 46 9.68 -1.24 -13.05
C ASP A 46 9.26 -0.42 -11.82
N THR A 47 8.05 0.13 -11.81
CA THR A 47 7.49 0.80 -10.62
C THR A 47 7.08 -0.24 -9.58
N ARG A 48 7.58 -0.10 -8.34
CA ARG A 48 7.30 -0.98 -7.20
C ARG A 48 6.82 -0.18 -6.01
N VAL A 49 5.70 -0.60 -5.42
CA VAL A 49 5.13 0.03 -4.23
C VAL A 49 4.83 -1.04 -3.18
N LEU A 50 5.32 -0.85 -1.97
CA LEU A 50 4.96 -1.67 -0.82
C LEU A 50 3.78 -1.02 -0.10
N CYS A 51 2.64 -1.71 -0.07
CA CYS A 51 1.44 -1.28 0.63
C CYS A 51 1.23 -2.12 1.87
N CYS A 52 1.24 -1.48 3.03
CA CYS A 52 1.04 -2.12 4.34
C CYS A 52 -0.21 -1.58 5.00
N VAL A 53 -0.99 -2.45 5.62
CA VAL A 53 -2.20 -2.08 6.36
C VAL A 53 -2.11 -2.62 7.76
N THR A 54 -2.39 -1.75 8.74
CA THR A 54 -2.45 -2.10 10.17
C THR A 54 -3.72 -1.58 10.79
N ALA A 55 -4.27 -2.31 11.74
CA ALA A 55 -5.40 -1.88 12.55
C ALA A 55 -5.07 -2.03 14.04
N ALA A 56 -5.44 -1.03 14.83
CA ALA A 56 -5.31 -1.12 16.28
C ALA A 56 -6.20 -2.25 16.83
N PRO A 57 -5.73 -3.03 17.82
CA PRO A 57 -6.50 -4.16 18.37
C PRO A 57 -7.71 -3.69 19.18
N ARG A 58 -7.75 -2.44 19.62
CA ARG A 58 -8.85 -1.84 20.39
C ARG A 58 -9.36 -0.58 19.71
N PRO A 59 -10.67 -0.32 19.79
CA PRO A 59 -11.21 0.94 19.32
C PRO A 59 -10.65 2.11 20.17
N ARG A 60 -10.55 3.27 19.56
CA ARG A 60 -10.08 4.48 20.25
C ARG A 60 -11.22 5.09 21.03
N ASP A 61 -11.01 5.31 22.33
CA ASP A 61 -12.01 5.90 23.21
C ASP A 61 -12.22 7.40 22.91
N GLY A 62 -13.46 7.85 23.06
CA GLY A 62 -13.82 9.27 22.98
C GLY A 62 -13.92 9.83 21.56
N ILE A 63 -13.93 8.99 20.50
CA ILE A 63 -14.14 9.42 19.12
C ILE A 63 -15.47 8.91 18.56
N ASP A 64 -16.11 9.74 17.77
CA ASP A 64 -17.37 9.46 17.08
C ASP A 64 -17.20 9.26 15.55
N PHE A 65 -15.98 9.39 15.04
CA PHE A 65 -15.63 9.21 13.64
C PHE A 65 -14.71 8.00 13.43
N PHE A 66 -14.58 7.56 12.17
CA PHE A 66 -13.66 6.48 11.78
C PHE A 66 -12.24 7.04 11.56
N PRO A 67 -11.25 6.64 12.39
CA PRO A 67 -9.88 7.12 12.27
C PRO A 67 -9.10 6.29 11.24
N LEU A 68 -9.22 6.63 9.96
CA LEU A 68 -8.40 6.08 8.87
C LEU A 68 -7.31 7.07 8.51
N SER A 69 -6.05 6.65 8.57
CA SER A 69 -4.92 7.37 7.99
C SER A 69 -4.42 6.66 6.73
N VAL A 70 -4.12 7.43 5.71
CA VAL A 70 -3.50 6.94 4.48
C VAL A 70 -2.26 7.78 4.24
N ASP A 71 -1.11 7.12 4.19
CA ASP A 71 0.18 7.74 3.96
C ASP A 71 0.79 7.21 2.66
N PHE A 72 1.22 8.12 1.82
CA PHE A 72 1.93 7.82 0.58
C PHE A 72 3.34 8.42 0.67
N GLU A 73 4.32 7.54 0.70
CA GLU A 73 5.72 7.90 0.92
C GLU A 73 6.53 7.73 -0.36
N GLU A 74 6.87 8.84 -1.00
CA GLU A 74 7.85 8.90 -2.08
C GLU A 74 9.24 9.05 -1.47
N LYS A 75 10.07 8.02 -1.59
CA LYS A 75 11.45 8.04 -1.10
C LYS A 75 12.40 8.42 -2.23
N LEU A 76 13.36 9.30 -1.95
CA LEU A 76 14.35 9.74 -2.96
C LEU A 76 15.18 8.58 -3.52
N TYR A 77 15.41 7.52 -2.73
CA TYR A 77 16.10 6.32 -3.23
C TYR A 77 15.35 5.60 -4.35
N SER A 78 14.01 5.77 -4.44
CA SER A 78 13.20 5.14 -5.49
C SER A 78 13.56 5.60 -6.91
N VAL A 79 14.20 6.75 -7.02
CA VAL A 79 14.75 7.32 -8.26
C VAL A 79 16.29 7.42 -8.22
N GLY A 80 16.93 6.70 -7.30
CA GLY A 80 18.38 6.63 -7.17
C GLY A 80 19.04 7.87 -6.56
N HIS A 81 18.29 8.72 -5.88
CA HIS A 81 18.79 9.92 -5.23
C HIS A 81 18.96 9.76 -3.71
N ILE A 82 19.94 10.46 -3.16
CA ILE A 82 20.14 10.62 -1.71
C ILE A 82 19.59 11.99 -1.31
N PRO A 83 18.90 12.14 -0.15
CA PRO A 83 18.46 13.43 0.33
C PRO A 83 19.58 14.46 0.38
N GLY A 84 19.34 15.65 -0.18
CA GLY A 84 20.35 16.69 -0.35
C GLY A 84 20.63 17.53 0.88
N SER A 85 19.82 17.43 1.96
CA SER A 85 20.04 18.16 3.21
C SER A 85 21.24 17.60 3.98
N TRP A 86 21.87 18.45 4.83
CA TRP A 86 23.05 18.07 5.60
C TRP A 86 22.81 16.84 6.52
N ASN A 87 21.59 16.67 7.03
CA ASN A 87 21.19 15.51 7.85
C ASN A 87 20.81 14.27 7.03
N ARG A 88 20.81 14.34 5.70
CA ARG A 88 20.47 13.27 4.76
C ARG A 88 19.17 12.53 5.06
N ARG A 89 18.16 13.27 5.51
CA ARG A 89 16.83 12.75 5.78
C ARG A 89 15.83 13.20 4.73
N GLU A 90 14.79 12.37 4.54
CA GLU A 90 13.61 12.75 3.76
C GLU A 90 12.95 13.97 4.41
N GLY A 91 12.47 14.89 3.57
CA GLY A 91 11.74 16.07 4.00
C GLY A 91 10.25 15.78 4.25
N ARG A 92 9.47 16.86 4.30
CA ARG A 92 8.01 16.74 4.36
C ARG A 92 7.48 16.18 3.05
N PRO A 93 6.34 15.43 3.07
CA PRO A 93 5.68 14.97 1.85
C PRO A 93 5.40 16.13 0.89
N ALA A 94 5.62 15.90 -0.40
CA ALA A 94 5.27 16.86 -1.43
C ALA A 94 3.74 17.03 -1.53
N GLU A 95 3.26 18.17 -2.05
CA GLU A 95 1.83 18.39 -2.25
C GLU A 95 1.18 17.29 -3.09
N LYS A 96 1.87 16.80 -4.11
CA LYS A 96 1.44 15.66 -4.92
C LYS A 96 1.20 14.41 -4.08
N ALA A 97 2.12 14.09 -3.16
CA ALA A 97 1.97 12.94 -2.26
C ALA A 97 0.73 13.06 -1.38
N ILE A 98 0.42 14.27 -0.88
CA ILE A 98 -0.79 14.54 -0.10
C ILE A 98 -2.06 14.33 -0.94
N LEU A 99 -2.05 14.73 -2.20
CA LEU A 99 -3.18 14.51 -3.13
C LEU A 99 -3.35 13.02 -3.43
N THR A 100 -2.25 12.28 -3.60
CA THR A 100 -2.28 10.82 -3.80
C THR A 100 -2.81 10.10 -2.56
N CYS A 101 -2.45 10.52 -1.32
CA CYS A 101 -3.08 10.01 -0.10
C CYS A 101 -4.61 10.14 -0.15
N ARG A 102 -5.11 11.30 -0.56
CA ARG A 102 -6.56 11.55 -0.69
C ARG A 102 -7.20 10.74 -1.81
N LEU A 103 -6.49 10.55 -2.92
CA LEU A 103 -6.93 9.71 -4.03
C LEU A 103 -7.14 8.26 -3.58
N ILE A 104 -6.25 7.74 -2.74
CA ILE A 104 -6.33 6.39 -2.18
C ILE A 104 -7.42 6.32 -1.09
N ASP A 105 -7.51 7.31 -0.18
CA ASP A 105 -8.47 7.32 0.92
C ASP A 105 -9.94 7.31 0.46
N ARG A 106 -10.27 8.10 -0.57
CA ARG A 106 -11.65 8.29 -1.02
C ARG A 106 -12.40 7.01 -1.43
N PRO A 107 -11.83 6.11 -2.24
CA PRO A 107 -12.49 4.86 -2.59
C PRO A 107 -12.45 3.81 -1.47
N LEU A 108 -11.44 3.84 -0.58
CA LEU A 108 -11.30 2.85 0.49
C LEU A 108 -12.26 3.11 1.66
N ARG A 109 -12.39 4.35 2.10
CA ARG A 109 -13.13 4.77 3.30
C ARG A 109 -14.60 4.34 3.32
N PRO A 110 -15.39 4.46 2.24
CA PRO A 110 -16.79 4.08 2.25
C PRO A 110 -17.06 2.60 2.43
N LEU A 111 -16.05 1.75 2.15
CA LEU A 111 -16.16 0.30 2.22
C LEU A 111 -15.89 -0.28 3.62
N PHE A 112 -15.52 0.56 4.58
CA PHE A 112 -15.42 0.17 5.99
C PHE A 112 -16.80 0.20 6.67
N PRO A 113 -17.04 -0.66 7.67
CA PRO A 113 -18.29 -0.65 8.44
C PRO A 113 -18.54 0.71 9.10
N LYS A 114 -19.77 1.23 9.03
CA LYS A 114 -20.14 2.56 9.56
C LYS A 114 -19.87 2.74 11.06
N GLY A 115 -19.85 1.65 11.83
CA GLY A 115 -19.61 1.68 13.27
C GLY A 115 -18.15 1.47 13.68
N MET A 116 -17.21 1.36 12.72
CA MET A 116 -15.81 1.08 13.03
C MET A 116 -15.13 2.27 13.73
N ARG A 117 -14.43 1.98 14.84
CA ARG A 117 -13.70 2.98 15.65
C ARG A 117 -12.24 2.57 15.92
N HIS A 118 -11.78 1.49 15.30
CA HIS A 118 -10.37 1.10 15.35
C HIS A 118 -9.54 2.04 14.48
N ASP A 119 -8.37 2.44 14.97
CA ASP A 119 -7.41 3.16 14.15
C ASP A 119 -6.92 2.23 13.04
N VAL A 120 -7.10 2.62 11.80
CA VAL A 120 -6.58 1.91 10.62
C VAL A 120 -5.58 2.79 9.93
N SER A 121 -4.40 2.25 9.66
CA SER A 121 -3.34 2.93 8.92
C SER A 121 -3.01 2.15 7.65
N VAL A 122 -3.00 2.85 6.53
CA VAL A 122 -2.58 2.35 5.21
C VAL A 122 -1.35 3.13 4.81
N VAL A 123 -0.22 2.46 4.67
CA VAL A 123 1.05 3.08 4.27
C VAL A 123 1.49 2.51 2.94
N CYS A 124 1.63 3.37 1.94
CA CYS A 124 2.12 3.03 0.61
C CYS A 124 3.52 3.63 0.43
N THR A 125 4.55 2.80 0.46
CA THR A 125 5.94 3.23 0.29
C THR A 125 6.42 2.90 -1.11
N VAL A 126 6.83 3.92 -1.85
CA VAL A 126 7.35 3.80 -3.21
C VAL A 126 8.81 3.33 -3.14
N MET A 127 9.08 2.13 -3.67
CA MET A 127 10.40 1.48 -3.62
C MET A 127 11.22 1.75 -4.87
N SER A 128 10.58 1.80 -6.04
CA SER A 128 11.18 2.20 -7.32
C SER A 128 10.13 2.84 -8.21
N VAL A 129 10.58 3.72 -9.11
CA VAL A 129 9.71 4.45 -10.05
C VAL A 129 10.30 4.37 -11.45
N GLU A 130 9.48 3.96 -12.39
CA GLU A 130 9.69 4.11 -13.82
C GLU A 130 8.98 5.40 -14.28
N GLN A 131 9.63 6.22 -15.10
CA GLN A 131 9.09 7.54 -15.50
C GLN A 131 7.72 7.47 -16.18
N ASP A 132 7.49 6.42 -16.96
CA ASP A 132 6.24 6.21 -17.70
C ASP A 132 5.10 5.61 -16.84
N ASN A 133 5.42 5.11 -15.64
CA ASN A 133 4.48 4.43 -14.75
C ASN A 133 4.42 5.12 -13.38
N ILE A 134 3.52 6.08 -13.26
CA ILE A 134 3.31 6.84 -12.03
C ILE A 134 2.83 5.88 -10.92
N PRO A 135 3.37 5.96 -9.69
CA PRO A 135 3.06 5.01 -8.61
C PRO A 135 1.66 5.17 -7.99
N ASP A 136 0.89 6.18 -8.37
CA ASP A 136 -0.41 6.52 -7.78
C ASP A 136 -1.42 5.37 -7.92
N ILE A 137 -1.63 4.88 -9.14
CA ILE A 137 -2.58 3.79 -9.43
C ILE A 137 -2.09 2.45 -8.88
N PRO A 138 -0.81 2.03 -9.06
CA PRO A 138 -0.28 0.86 -8.38
C PRO A 138 -0.46 0.90 -6.87
N SER A 139 -0.30 2.07 -6.23
CA SER A 139 -0.52 2.23 -4.78
C SER A 139 -1.98 2.01 -4.38
N MET A 140 -2.93 2.50 -5.16
CA MET A 140 -4.36 2.28 -4.92
C MET A 140 -4.73 0.80 -5.04
N ILE A 141 -4.24 0.13 -6.08
CA ILE A 141 -4.42 -1.32 -6.27
C ILE A 141 -3.81 -2.09 -5.11
N GLY A 142 -2.60 -1.71 -4.70
CA GLY A 142 -1.87 -2.34 -3.60
C GLY A 142 -2.54 -2.16 -2.24
N ALA A 143 -3.04 -0.97 -1.94
CA ALA A 143 -3.79 -0.68 -0.72
C ALA A 143 -5.08 -1.51 -0.66
N SER A 144 -5.81 -1.62 -1.79
CA SER A 144 -6.99 -2.47 -1.92
C SER A 144 -6.65 -3.94 -1.71
N ALA A 145 -5.59 -4.44 -2.35
CA ALA A 145 -5.16 -5.83 -2.21
C ALA A 145 -4.67 -6.14 -0.78
N ALA A 146 -3.94 -5.22 -0.14
CA ALA A 146 -3.48 -5.37 1.25
C ALA A 146 -4.66 -5.42 2.24
N LEU A 147 -5.68 -4.60 2.07
CA LEU A 147 -6.92 -4.66 2.84
C LEU A 147 -7.67 -5.98 2.61
N ALA A 148 -7.84 -6.40 1.36
CA ALA A 148 -8.55 -7.62 1.00
C ALA A 148 -7.86 -8.90 1.50
N THR A 149 -6.53 -8.88 1.67
CA THR A 149 -5.76 -10.02 2.22
C THR A 149 -5.60 -9.95 3.73
N SER A 150 -6.01 -8.86 4.37
CA SER A 150 -5.97 -8.68 5.82
C SER A 150 -7.20 -9.27 6.52
N GLN A 151 -7.16 -9.29 7.86
CA GLN A 151 -8.32 -9.66 8.70
C GLN A 151 -9.19 -8.45 9.05
N ILE A 152 -8.89 -7.27 8.50
CA ILE A 152 -9.62 -6.04 8.79
C ILE A 152 -10.99 -6.11 8.07
N PRO A 153 -12.11 -5.84 8.77
CA PRO A 153 -13.42 -5.86 8.15
C PRO A 153 -13.55 -4.73 7.12
N TRP A 154 -13.65 -5.13 5.86
CA TRP A 154 -13.70 -4.22 4.72
C TRP A 154 -14.45 -4.87 3.55
N ALA A 155 -15.34 -4.13 2.90
CA ALA A 155 -16.26 -4.64 1.87
C ALA A 155 -15.74 -4.49 0.42
N GLY A 156 -14.41 -4.35 0.24
CA GLY A 156 -13.77 -4.33 -1.08
C GLY A 156 -13.58 -5.72 -1.69
N PRO A 157 -12.80 -5.86 -2.79
CA PRO A 157 -11.86 -4.87 -3.35
C PRO A 157 -12.49 -3.73 -4.14
N ILE A 158 -11.71 -2.66 -4.34
CA ILE A 158 -12.04 -1.61 -5.30
C ILE A 158 -11.61 -2.08 -6.70
N GLY A 159 -12.43 -1.80 -7.70
CA GLY A 159 -12.20 -2.11 -9.10
C GLY A 159 -12.13 -0.86 -9.95
#